data_564f0e9c6a2476777a4cdca8cff24e52
#
_entry.id   564f0e9c6a2476777a4cdca8cff24e52
#
_cell.length_a   1.000
_cell.length_b   1.000
_cell.length_c   1.000
_cell.angle_alpha   90.00
_cell.angle_beta   90.00
_cell.angle_gamma   90.00
#
_symmetry.space_group_name_H-M   'P 1'
#
loop_
_entity.id
_entity.type
_entity.pdbx_description
1 polymer ?
#
loop_
_entity_poly.entity_id
_entity_poly.type
_entity_poly.pdbx_seq_one_letter_code
_entity_poly.pdbx_strand_id
1 'polypeptide(L)' 'MILAQVTGSIVSTSKNEKLIGCKFMTVQTIENNKLTDNFMVAVDSIGAGIGEKVLIATGS' A
#
# COMPACT_ATOMS: atom_id res chain seq x y z
N MET A 1 -1.08 -2.08 -13.29
CA MET A 1 -1.34 -1.16 -12.17
C MET A 1 -2.69 -1.43 -11.53
N ILE A 2 -2.76 -1.27 -10.24
CA ILE A 2 -3.99 -1.51 -9.48
C ILE A 2 -4.35 -0.23 -8.78
N LEU A 3 -5.60 0.18 -8.90
CA LEU A 3 -6.13 1.29 -8.12
C LEU A 3 -6.54 0.77 -6.75
N ALA A 4 -6.19 1.49 -5.70
CA ALA A 4 -6.47 1.06 -4.34
C ALA A 4 -6.65 2.26 -3.42
N GLN A 5 -7.21 2.00 -2.25
CA GLN A 5 -7.38 3.01 -1.21
C GLN A 5 -6.57 2.61 0.02
N VAL A 6 -5.83 3.55 0.57
CA VAL A 6 -5.00 3.28 1.76
C VAL A 6 -5.90 3.08 2.97
N THR A 7 -5.71 1.96 3.67
CA THR A 7 -6.47 1.62 4.87
C THR A 7 -5.64 1.69 6.14
N GLY A 8 -4.32 1.69 6.03
CA GLY A 8 -3.45 1.78 7.19
C GLY A 8 -2.00 1.90 6.80
N SER A 9 -1.14 2.04 7.78
CA SER A 9 0.30 2.09 7.55
C SER A 9 1.02 1.17 8.52
N ILE A 10 2.17 0.65 8.07
CA ILE A 10 2.98 -0.28 8.84
C ILE A 10 4.44 0.17 8.71
N VAL A 11 5.15 0.19 9.82
CA VAL A 11 6.59 0.42 9.81
C VAL A 11 7.29 -0.94 9.94
N SER A 12 8.25 -1.20 9.07
CA SER A 12 8.99 -2.44 9.11
C SER A 12 9.86 -2.50 10.37
N THR A 13 9.78 -3.62 11.08
CA THR A 13 10.67 -3.91 12.21
C THR A 13 11.72 -4.96 11.83
N SER A 14 11.83 -5.27 10.54
CA SER A 14 12.79 -6.25 10.04
C SER A 14 14.22 -5.80 10.30
N LYS A 15 15.10 -6.77 10.62
CA LYS A 15 16.53 -6.52 10.75
C LYS A 15 17.24 -6.50 9.40
N ASN A 16 16.54 -6.80 8.32
CA ASN A 16 17.09 -6.74 6.98
C ASN A 16 17.37 -5.29 6.60
N GLU A 17 18.63 -4.98 6.29
CA GLU A 17 19.05 -3.61 5.98
C GLU A 17 18.25 -2.98 4.85
N LYS A 18 17.82 -3.78 3.88
CA LYS A 18 17.03 -3.28 2.75
C LYS A 18 15.65 -2.81 3.16
N LEU A 19 15.16 -3.27 4.32
CA LEU A 19 13.82 -2.94 4.81
C LEU A 19 13.84 -1.98 6.00
N ILE A 20 15.02 -1.64 6.53
CA ILE A 20 15.11 -0.70 7.64
C ILE A 20 14.64 0.67 7.18
N GLY A 21 13.71 1.25 7.95
CA GLY A 21 13.17 2.56 7.65
C GLY A 21 12.13 2.58 6.55
N CYS A 22 11.83 1.42 5.93
CA CYS A 22 10.78 1.36 4.94
C CYS A 22 9.41 1.48 5.60
N LYS A 23 8.57 2.31 5.01
CA LYS A 23 7.17 2.37 5.39
C LYS A 23 6.35 1.56 4.41
N PHE A 24 5.38 0.84 4.94
CA PHE A 24 4.44 0.08 4.14
C PHE A 24 3.04 0.61 4.39
N MET A 25 2.20 0.48 3.41
CA MET A 25 0.79 0.81 3.56
C MET A 25 -0.05 -0.44 3.29
N THR A 26 -1.14 -0.56 4.01
CA THR A 26 -2.16 -1.54 3.69
C THR A 26 -3.19 -0.84 2.81
N VAL A 27 -3.59 -1.51 1.75
CA VAL A 27 -4.52 -0.92 0.78
C VAL A 27 -5.62 -1.93 0.46
N GLN A 28 -6.78 -1.41 0.12
CA GLN A 28 -7.91 -2.19 -0.36
C GLN A 28 -8.11 -1.84 -1.83
N THR A 29 -8.15 -2.86 -2.68
CA THR A 29 -8.24 -2.61 -4.12
C THR A 29 -9.60 -2.06 -4.51
N ILE A 30 -9.62 -1.30 -5.61
CA ILE A 30 -10.83 -0.67 -6.14
C ILE A 30 -11.05 -1.19 -7.55
N GLU A 31 -12.25 -1.69 -7.82
CA GLU A 31 -12.68 -2.10 -9.15
C GLU A 31 -14.05 -1.50 -9.44
N ASN A 32 -14.21 -0.97 -10.65
CA ASN A 32 -15.49 -0.35 -11.06
C ASN A 32 -15.96 0.72 -10.08
N ASN A 33 -15.01 1.51 -9.58
CA ASN A 33 -15.27 2.58 -8.59
C ASN A 33 -15.80 2.08 -7.25
N LYS A 34 -15.60 0.81 -6.95
CA LYS A 34 -16.03 0.22 -5.68
C LYS A 34 -14.87 -0.49 -5.00
N LEU A 35 -14.83 -0.39 -3.68
CA LEU A 35 -13.88 -1.15 -2.88
C LEU A 35 -14.22 -2.65 -3.00
N THR A 36 -13.17 -3.45 -3.21
CA THR A 36 -13.31 -4.91 -3.24
C THR A 36 -12.96 -5.48 -1.87
N ASP A 37 -13.05 -6.80 -1.75
CA ASP A 37 -12.63 -7.50 -0.53
C ASP A 37 -11.16 -7.89 -0.55
N ASN A 38 -10.38 -7.39 -1.50
CA ASN A 38 -8.97 -7.72 -1.63
C ASN A 38 -8.09 -6.66 -1.01
N PHE A 39 -7.19 -7.08 -0.15
CA PHE A 39 -6.23 -6.23 0.54
C PHE A 39 -4.82 -6.55 0.11
N MET A 40 -3.96 -5.55 0.10
CA MET A 40 -2.55 -5.71 -0.27
C MET A 40 -1.69 -4.87 0.67
N VAL A 41 -0.42 -5.24 0.74
CA VAL A 41 0.61 -4.43 1.40
C VAL A 41 1.54 -3.91 0.31
N ALA A 42 1.80 -2.62 0.33
CA ALA A 42 2.68 -1.98 -0.65
C ALA A 42 3.66 -1.05 0.05
N VAL A 43 4.78 -0.79 -0.61
CA VAL A 43 5.75 0.19 -0.11
C VAL A 43 5.17 1.59 -0.27
N ASP A 44 5.22 2.37 0.80
CA ASP A 44 4.78 3.76 0.77
C ASP A 44 5.98 4.66 0.53
N SER A 45 6.15 5.12 -0.69
CA SER A 45 7.24 6.00 -1.08
C SER A 45 6.85 7.48 -1.09
N ILE A 46 5.58 7.79 -0.86
CA ILE A 46 5.07 9.16 -1.00
C ILE A 46 4.43 9.71 0.28
N GLY A 47 4.33 8.91 1.33
CA GLY A 47 3.66 9.34 2.55
C GLY A 47 2.15 9.44 2.39
N ALA A 48 1.54 8.45 1.75
CA ALA A 48 0.10 8.45 1.51
C ALA A 48 -0.68 8.36 2.83
N GLY A 49 -1.72 9.17 2.94
CA GLY A 49 -2.60 9.15 4.10
C GLY A 49 -3.71 8.14 4.00
N ILE A 50 -4.23 7.72 5.16
CA ILE A 50 -5.36 6.80 5.20
C ILE A 50 -6.56 7.45 4.49
N GLY A 51 -7.19 6.66 3.63
CA GLY A 51 -8.32 7.12 2.82
C GLY A 51 -7.94 7.64 1.45
N GLU A 52 -6.65 7.88 1.20
CA GLU A 52 -6.20 8.32 -0.12
C GLU A 52 -6.27 7.19 -1.13
N LYS A 53 -6.59 7.55 -2.37
CA LYS A 53 -6.55 6.61 -3.48
C LYS A 53 -5.17 6.65 -4.11
N VAL A 54 -4.61 5.49 -4.39
CA VAL A 54 -3.27 5.34 -4.93
C VAL A 54 -3.26 4.34 -6.07
N LEU A 55 -2.29 4.49 -6.96
CA LEU A 55 -2.02 3.49 -7.99
C LEU A 55 -0.83 2.66 -7.55
N ILE A 56 -1.03 1.35 -7.51
CA ILE A 56 0.00 0.41 -7.12
C ILE A 56 0.60 -0.20 -8.38
N ALA A 57 1.91 -0.02 -8.56
CA ALA A 57 2.62 -0.69 -9.63
C ALA A 57 2.75 -2.17 -9.29
N THR A 58 2.32 -3.04 -10.19
CA THR A 58 2.42 -4.47 -10.02
C THR A 58 3.29 -5.05 -11.12
N GLY A 59 3.88 -6.18 -10.81
CA GLY A 59 4.68 -6.89 -11.77
C GLY A 59 6.16 -6.65 -11.60
N SER A 60 6.87 -7.22 -12.46
CA SER A 60 8.33 -7.24 -12.42
C SER A 60 8.93 -6.29 -13.43
#